data_28d193d1bdfa0acf226bbe9c4db8e341
#
_entry.id   28d193d1bdfa0acf226bbe9c4db8e341
#
_cell.length_a   1.000
_cell.length_b   1.000
_cell.length_c   1.000
_cell.angle_alpha   90.00
_cell.angle_beta   90.00
_cell.angle_gamma   90.00
#
_symmetry.space_group_name_H-M   'P 1'
#
loop_
_entity.id
_entity.type
_entity.pdbx_description
1 polymer ?
#
loop_
_entity_poly.entity_id
_entity_poly.type
_entity_poly.pdbx_seq_one_letter_code
_entity_poly.pdbx_strand_id
1 'polypeptide(L)'
;MQAMTDKIRLPDELGAQLRLRREALGLSKSELASKAGKVREVVYRLEAGEDTTVSSLLAVMAALGLSLRLENAGLPSAAEVARRFQMDDEDAPEGGSSGHDPAA
;
A
#
# COMPACT_ATOMS: atom_id res chain seq x y z
N MET A 1 -12.80 14.25 9.47
CA MET A 1 -12.34 13.60 9.15
C MET A 1 -11.10 13.17 9.49
N GLN A 2 -10.89 12.59 10.41
CA GLN A 2 -9.75 12.22 10.92
C GLN A 2 -9.26 10.96 10.43
N ALA A 3 -9.98 10.28 9.66
CA ALA A 3 -9.58 8.97 9.16
C ALA A 3 -8.25 9.00 8.47
N MET A 4 -7.94 10.12 7.81
CA MET A 4 -6.71 10.20 7.07
C MET A 4 -5.49 10.48 7.94
N THR A 5 -5.68 10.66 9.23
CA THR A 5 -4.56 10.94 10.10
C THR A 5 -4.03 9.70 10.80
N ASP A 6 -4.73 8.58 10.65
CA ASP A 6 -4.30 7.36 11.30
C ASP A 6 -3.12 6.76 10.55
N LYS A 7 -2.19 6.19 11.30
CA LYS A 7 -1.08 5.51 10.67
C LYS A 7 -1.55 4.22 10.05
N ILE A 8 -1.06 3.93 8.88
CA ILE A 8 -1.46 2.76 8.12
C ILE A 8 -0.30 1.79 8.07
N ARG A 9 -0.54 0.56 8.48
CA ARG A 9 0.50 -0.46 8.48
C ARG A 9 0.12 -1.70 7.70
N LEU A 10 -1.14 -1.87 7.37
CA LEU A 10 -1.62 -3.07 6.68
C LEU A 10 -2.36 -2.68 5.41
N PRO A 11 -2.33 -3.55 4.40
CA PRO A 11 -2.99 -3.23 3.13
C PRO A 11 -4.48 -2.98 3.27
N ASP A 12 -5.17 -3.72 4.13
CA ASP A 12 -6.61 -3.51 4.28
C ASP A 12 -6.92 -2.21 5.00
N GLU A 13 -6.03 -1.75 5.88
CA GLU A 13 -6.19 -0.45 6.49
C GLU A 13 -6.07 0.65 5.44
N LEU A 14 -5.10 0.50 4.54
CA LEU A 14 -4.94 1.45 3.47
C LEU A 14 -6.15 1.43 2.55
N GLY A 15 -6.63 0.25 2.21
CA GLY A 15 -7.80 0.13 1.35
C GLY A 15 -9.02 0.82 1.94
N ALA A 16 -9.22 0.68 3.24
CA ALA A 16 -10.34 1.31 3.91
C ALA A 16 -10.24 2.84 3.85
N GLN A 17 -9.02 3.37 4.01
CA GLN A 17 -8.82 4.81 3.96
C GLN A 17 -9.04 5.34 2.54
N LEU A 18 -8.58 4.61 1.53
CA LEU A 18 -8.80 5.02 0.17
C LEU A 18 -10.30 5.04 -0.16
N ARG A 19 -11.02 4.06 0.33
CA ARG A 19 -12.45 3.98 0.11
C ARG A 19 -13.17 5.15 0.77
N LEU A 20 -12.80 5.47 2.00
CA LEU A 20 -13.42 6.59 2.70
C LEU A 20 -13.20 7.90 1.93
N ARG A 21 -11.98 8.07 1.44
CA ARG A 21 -11.68 9.28 0.69
C ARG A 21 -12.47 9.33 -0.61
N ARG A 22 -12.55 8.19 -1.30
CA ARG A 22 -13.32 8.13 -2.54
C ARG A 22 -14.78 8.49 -2.29
N GLU A 23 -15.35 7.91 -1.24
CA GLU A 23 -16.74 8.17 -0.91
C GLU A 23 -16.97 9.62 -0.51
N ALA A 24 -16.01 10.18 0.22
CA ALA A 24 -16.10 11.59 0.62
C ALA A 24 -16.08 12.51 -0.58
N LEU A 25 -15.41 12.10 -1.66
CA LEU A 25 -15.39 12.89 -2.88
C LEU A 25 -16.56 12.57 -3.81
N GLY A 26 -17.40 11.63 -3.43
CA GLY A 26 -18.58 11.31 -4.23
C GLY A 26 -18.26 10.54 -5.50
N LEU A 27 -17.13 9.82 -5.52
CA LEU A 27 -16.72 9.11 -6.72
C LEU A 27 -17.10 7.65 -6.66
N SER A 28 -17.54 7.09 -7.78
CA SER A 28 -17.69 5.66 -7.88
C SER A 28 -16.31 5.05 -8.12
N LYS A 29 -16.20 3.74 -7.97
CA LYS A 29 -14.93 3.07 -8.24
C LYS A 29 -14.54 3.23 -9.71
N SER A 30 -15.51 3.19 -10.60
CA SER A 30 -15.22 3.37 -12.02
C SER A 30 -14.74 4.78 -12.32
N GLU A 31 -15.35 5.77 -11.69
CA GLU A 31 -14.92 7.15 -11.87
C GLU A 31 -13.50 7.35 -11.36
N LEU A 32 -13.20 6.78 -10.21
CA LEU A 32 -11.87 6.90 -9.66
C LEU A 32 -10.85 6.23 -10.58
N ALA A 33 -11.17 5.03 -11.06
CA ALA A 33 -10.27 4.33 -11.96
C ALA A 33 -10.02 5.15 -13.22
N SER A 34 -11.06 5.74 -13.76
CA SER A 34 -10.91 6.57 -14.94
C SER A 34 -9.99 7.76 -14.67
N LYS A 35 -10.19 8.43 -13.54
CA LYS A 35 -9.33 9.56 -13.18
C LYS A 35 -7.88 9.13 -13.00
N ALA A 36 -7.67 7.93 -12.52
CA ALA A 36 -6.32 7.44 -12.28
C ALA A 36 -5.68 6.84 -13.53
N GLY A 37 -6.45 6.70 -14.60
CA GLY A 37 -5.93 6.07 -15.80
C GLY A 37 -5.72 4.59 -15.64
N LYS A 38 -6.56 3.95 -14.81
CA LYS A 38 -6.44 2.53 -14.51
C LYS A 38 -7.77 1.84 -14.75
N VAL A 39 -7.72 0.50 -14.84
CA VAL A 39 -8.96 -0.27 -14.97
C VAL A 39 -9.62 -0.34 -13.61
N ARG A 40 -10.92 -0.54 -13.63
CA ARG A 40 -11.72 -0.55 -12.40
C ARG A 40 -11.24 -1.58 -11.40
N GLU A 41 -10.73 -2.71 -11.90
CA GLU A 41 -10.26 -3.74 -11.02
C GLU A 41 -9.16 -3.31 -10.09
N VAL A 42 -8.34 -2.36 -10.51
CA VAL A 42 -7.25 -1.85 -9.67
C VAL A 42 -7.84 -1.19 -8.42
N VAL A 43 -8.91 -0.42 -8.59
CA VAL A 43 -9.55 0.22 -7.45
C VAL A 43 -10.17 -0.82 -6.52
N TYR A 44 -10.80 -1.84 -7.10
CA TYR A 44 -11.39 -2.89 -6.29
C TYR A 44 -10.34 -3.60 -5.45
N ARG A 45 -9.20 -3.93 -6.06
CA ARG A 45 -8.14 -4.62 -5.34
C ARG A 45 -7.55 -3.76 -4.25
N LEU A 46 -7.31 -2.49 -4.54
CA LEU A 46 -6.74 -1.60 -3.54
C LEU A 46 -7.65 -1.46 -2.34
N GLU A 47 -8.94 -1.28 -2.57
CA GLU A 47 -9.87 -1.10 -1.47
C GLU A 47 -10.07 -2.39 -0.67
N ALA A 48 -9.84 -3.52 -1.31
CA ALA A 48 -9.94 -4.80 -0.63
C ALA A 48 -8.65 -5.20 0.07
N GLY A 49 -7.60 -4.42 -0.08
CA GLY A 49 -6.33 -4.75 0.55
C GLY A 49 -5.55 -5.82 -0.18
N GLU A 50 -5.85 -6.03 -1.46
CA GLU A 50 -5.17 -7.05 -2.25
C GLU A 50 -3.96 -6.47 -2.95
N ASP A 51 -3.10 -7.35 -3.43
CA ASP A 51 -1.86 -6.93 -4.08
C ASP A 51 -2.12 -6.10 -5.32
N THR A 52 -1.29 -5.10 -5.49
CA THR A 52 -1.29 -4.30 -6.70
C THR A 52 0.08 -3.65 -6.78
N THR A 53 0.36 -2.96 -7.86
CA THR A 53 1.66 -2.34 -8.00
C THR A 53 1.71 -1.01 -7.27
N VAL A 54 2.91 -0.61 -6.89
CA VAL A 54 3.09 0.68 -6.25
C VAL A 54 2.68 1.81 -7.19
N SER A 55 2.99 1.66 -8.47
CA SER A 55 2.63 2.71 -9.42
C SER A 55 1.11 2.86 -9.53
N SER A 56 0.37 1.75 -9.48
CA SER A 56 -1.08 1.82 -9.50
C SER A 56 -1.61 2.48 -8.23
N LEU A 57 -1.04 2.13 -7.10
CA LEU A 57 -1.43 2.74 -5.84
C LEU A 57 -1.24 4.25 -5.89
N LEU A 58 -0.07 4.68 -6.35
CA LEU A 58 0.22 6.11 -6.39
C LEU A 58 -0.68 6.85 -7.38
N ALA A 59 -1.02 6.19 -8.49
CA ALA A 59 -1.92 6.80 -9.46
C ALA A 59 -3.32 7.00 -8.86
N VAL A 60 -3.80 6.01 -8.14
CA VAL A 60 -5.12 6.12 -7.51
C VAL A 60 -5.09 7.18 -6.40
N MET A 61 -4.01 7.20 -5.61
CA MET A 61 -3.88 8.21 -4.57
C MET A 61 -3.86 9.61 -5.16
N ALA A 62 -3.13 9.79 -6.25
CA ALA A 62 -3.08 11.10 -6.90
C ALA A 62 -4.47 11.53 -7.37
N ALA A 63 -5.23 10.59 -7.92
CA ALA A 63 -6.58 10.88 -8.37
C ALA A 63 -7.51 11.27 -7.21
N LEU A 64 -7.17 10.82 -6.02
CA LEU A 64 -7.93 11.17 -4.82
C LEU A 64 -7.40 12.42 -4.14
N GLY A 65 -6.36 13.03 -4.68
CA GLY A 65 -5.74 14.19 -4.07
C GLY A 65 -4.87 13.86 -2.89
N LEU A 66 -4.35 12.65 -2.85
CA LEU A 66 -3.52 12.18 -1.75
C LEU A 66 -2.09 11.96 -2.19
N SER A 67 -1.17 12.04 -1.26
CA SER A 67 0.22 11.70 -1.51
C SER A 67 0.70 10.77 -0.42
N LEU A 68 1.77 10.06 -0.70
CA LEU A 68 2.34 9.14 0.25
C LEU A 68 3.47 9.81 1.01
N ARG A 69 3.51 9.58 2.31
CA ARG A 69 4.54 10.12 3.14
C ARG A 69 5.05 9.02 4.04
N LEU A 70 6.36 8.94 4.19
CA LEU A 70 6.99 7.94 5.05
C LEU A 70 7.40 8.58 6.35
N GLU A 71 7.15 7.87 7.43
CA GLU A 71 7.56 8.39 8.73
C GLU A 71 7.96 7.22 9.62
N ASN A 72 8.74 7.53 10.62
CA ASN A 72 9.16 6.51 11.56
C ASN A 72 7.96 6.01 12.32
N ALA A 73 7.79 4.70 12.35
CA ALA A 73 6.72 4.10 13.11
C ALA A 73 7.23 3.47 14.39
N GLY A 74 8.51 3.66 14.67
CA GLY A 74 9.14 2.98 15.80
C GLY A 74 9.74 1.67 15.34
N LEU A 75 10.62 1.14 16.15
CA LEU A 75 11.25 -0.12 15.79
C LEU A 75 10.30 -1.27 16.12
N PRO A 76 10.22 -2.26 15.27
CA PRO A 76 9.37 -3.40 15.56
C PRO A 76 9.95 -4.25 16.68
N SER A 77 9.12 -5.01 17.34
CA SER A 77 9.58 -5.92 18.37
C SER A 77 10.35 -7.07 17.71
N ALA A 78 11.10 -7.80 18.54
CA ALA A 78 11.83 -8.94 18.00
C ALA A 78 10.90 -9.94 17.35
N ALA A 79 9.72 -10.16 17.93
CA ALA A 79 8.77 -11.10 17.36
C ALA A 79 8.26 -10.62 16.02
N GLU A 80 8.03 -9.33 15.88
CA GLU A 80 7.57 -8.78 14.62
C GLU A 80 8.63 -8.89 13.54
N VAL A 81 9.89 -8.66 13.92
CA VAL A 81 10.98 -8.78 12.98
C VAL A 81 11.11 -10.22 12.50
N ALA A 82 11.02 -11.16 13.43
CA ALA A 82 11.12 -12.57 13.08
C ALA A 82 10.02 -12.98 12.12
N ARG A 83 8.81 -12.49 12.38
CA ARG A 83 7.70 -12.83 11.50
C ARG A 83 7.89 -12.27 10.11
N ARG A 84 8.37 -11.05 10.02
CA ARG A 84 8.60 -10.44 8.72
C ARG A 84 9.68 -11.16 7.94
N PHE A 85 10.73 -11.57 8.63
CA PHE A 85 11.79 -12.30 7.97
C PHE A 85 11.29 -13.64 7.46
N GLN A 86 10.43 -14.30 8.18
CA GLN A 86 9.90 -15.55 7.72
C GLN A 86 9.05 -15.37 6.47
N MET A 87 8.27 -14.31 6.43
CA MET A 87 7.47 -14.02 5.26
C MET A 87 8.34 -13.67 4.07
N ASP A 88 9.38 -12.90 4.32
CA ASP A 88 10.29 -12.51 3.27
C ASP A 88 11.04 -13.70 2.72
N ASP A 89 11.39 -14.65 3.59
CA ASP A 89 12.10 -15.82 3.14
C ASP A 89 11.29 -16.63 2.16
N GLU A 90 10.01 -16.61 2.28
CA GLU A 90 9.20 -17.34 1.34
C GLU A 90 9.28 -16.73 -0.04
N ASP A 91 9.39 -15.41 -0.09
CA ASP A 91 9.46 -14.75 -1.35
C ASP A 91 10.86 -14.54 -1.81
N ALA A 92 11.78 -14.39 -0.93
CA ALA A 92 13.10 -13.98 -1.28
C ALA A 92 13.89 -15.18 -1.66
N PRO A 93 14.42 -15.18 -2.77
CA PRO A 93 15.19 -16.24 -3.22
C PRO A 93 16.48 -16.08 -2.62
N GLU A 94 16.66 -16.33 -1.71
CA GLU A 94 17.85 -16.22 -1.17
C GLU A 94 18.58 -15.21 -1.63
N GLY A 95 18.32 -14.75 -1.95
CA GLY A 95 18.91 -13.85 -2.35
C GLY A 95 19.38 -13.11 -1.95
N GLY A 96 19.25 -13.19 -2.02
CA GLY A 96 19.70 -12.54 -1.98
C GLY A 96 20.58 -12.18 -1.67
N SER A 97 20.77 -12.58 -1.75
CA SER A 97 21.50 -12.28 -1.52
C SER A 97 22.34 -11.72 -1.54
N SER A 98 22.37 -11.78 -1.75
CA SER A 98 22.95 -11.27 -1.80
C SER A 98 23.63 -10.64 -1.86
N GLY A 99 23.49 -10.74 -2.01
CA GLY A 99 24.02 -10.16 -2.22
C GLY A 99 24.61 -9.45 -2.06
N HIS A 100 24.45 -9.56 -2.11
CA HIS A 100 24.96 -8.96 -2.01
C HIS A 100 25.78 -8.32 -1.85
N ASP A 101 25.97 -8.43 -1.86
CA ASP A 101 26.69 -7.90 -1.79
C ASP A 101 27.50 -7.42 -1.70
N PRO A 102 27.78 -7.24 -1.84
CA PRO A 102 28.41 -6.89 -1.89
C PRO A 102 29.03 -6.20 -1.70
N ALA A 103 28.90 -5.98 -1.83
CA ALA A 103 29.43 -5.35 -1.72
C ALA A 103 30.13 -5.22 -1.42
N ALA A 104 29.91 -5.44 -1.48
CA ALA A 104 30.45 -5.45 -1.32
C ALA A 104 30.95 -5.39 -1.44
#